data_56901615d13ee9967083233d0c83e78d
#
_entry.id   56901615d13ee9967083233d0c83e78d
#
_cell.length_a   1.000
_cell.length_b   1.000
_cell.length_c   1.000
_cell.angle_alpha   90.00
_cell.angle_beta   90.00
_cell.angle_gamma   90.00
#
_symmetry.space_group_name_H-M   'P 1'
#
loop_
_entity.id
_entity.type
_entity.pdbx_description
1 polymer ?
#
loop_
_entity_poly.entity_id
_entity_poly.type
_entity_poly.pdbx_seq_one_letter_code
_entity_poly.pdbx_strand_id
1 'polypeptide(L)'
;MITYEQQGIFGETDLEFAERTAIELIKTFEPVALQRCPEHGYVVGYSGGKDSDCLVDLFIRSGVKFTVIHNHTTLDIPDTVRYVRKRFTEWAAQGIQCEVHKPKESFWQICIRKKMLPFRTRRFCCEELKEYQPYPFAVYSFGVRRAESNGRAQRRNNIETRNTKKYNDVQLFHFDKSAEVRSTDMCYTNRYFVVNPIAQWSTAVRDKYIAKRNLEVNPIYEKYGLDRCGCIMCPMASDKERRREAEMFPGYVKTFRWLCDKIAKERDDVE
;
A
#
# COMPACT_ATOMS: atom_id res chain seq x y z
N MET A 1 28.69 -11.78 0.76
CA MET A 1 27.70 -11.43 -0.29
C MET A 1 27.44 -12.71 -1.08
N ILE A 2 26.36 -13.41 -0.79
CA ILE A 2 26.00 -14.66 -1.49
C ILE A 2 25.06 -14.24 -2.62
N THR A 3 25.57 -14.19 -3.84
CA THR A 3 24.80 -14.10 -5.06
C THR A 3 24.21 -15.47 -5.34
N TYR A 4 23.01 -15.74 -4.87
CA TYR A 4 22.26 -16.90 -5.32
C TYR A 4 21.69 -16.62 -6.71
N GLU A 5 22.41 -16.99 -7.75
CA GLU A 5 21.81 -17.40 -9.01
C GLU A 5 21.24 -18.81 -8.77
N GLN A 6 20.08 -18.90 -8.15
CA GLN A 6 19.33 -20.14 -8.13
C GLN A 6 18.70 -20.31 -9.51
N GLN A 7 19.32 -21.13 -10.34
CA GLN A 7 18.62 -21.77 -11.44
C GLN A 7 17.54 -22.64 -10.80
N GLY A 8 16.28 -22.33 -11.12
CA GLY A 8 15.16 -23.18 -10.72
C GLY A 8 15.37 -24.60 -11.21
N ILE A 9 14.69 -25.57 -10.59
CA ILE A 9 14.84 -27.02 -10.81
C ILE A 9 14.73 -27.46 -12.29
N PHE A 10 14.30 -26.54 -13.19
CA PHE A 10 14.10 -26.77 -14.63
C PHE A 10 14.83 -25.77 -15.54
N GLY A 11 15.90 -25.11 -15.09
CA GLY A 11 16.59 -24.08 -15.88
C GLY A 11 15.85 -22.74 -15.96
N GLU A 12 14.83 -22.54 -15.11
CA GLU A 12 14.05 -21.30 -14.98
C GLU A 12 14.93 -20.18 -14.42
N THR A 13 14.82 -18.98 -14.97
CA THR A 13 15.51 -17.80 -14.41
C THR A 13 14.89 -17.35 -13.10
N ASP A 14 15.65 -16.64 -12.24
CA ASP A 14 15.13 -16.05 -10.98
C ASP A 14 13.88 -15.22 -11.20
N LEU A 15 13.79 -14.51 -12.33
CA LEU A 15 12.64 -13.69 -12.67
C LEU A 15 11.41 -14.55 -12.99
N GLU A 16 11.56 -15.59 -13.80
CA GLU A 16 10.46 -16.50 -14.18
C GLU A 16 9.93 -17.24 -12.96
N PHE A 17 10.82 -17.74 -12.11
CA PHE A 17 10.45 -18.34 -10.83
C PHE A 17 9.67 -17.36 -9.95
N ALA A 18 10.15 -16.12 -9.80
CA ALA A 18 9.50 -15.07 -9.00
C ALA A 18 8.12 -14.70 -9.55
N GLU A 19 7.97 -14.57 -10.88
CA GLU A 19 6.69 -14.31 -11.53
C GLU A 19 5.71 -15.45 -11.31
N ARG A 20 6.12 -16.68 -11.60
CA ARG A 20 5.28 -17.89 -11.46
C ARG A 20 4.81 -18.05 -10.02
N THR A 21 5.72 -17.99 -9.07
CA THR A 21 5.39 -18.14 -7.64
C THR A 21 4.43 -17.05 -7.17
N ALA A 22 4.60 -15.81 -7.62
CA ALA A 22 3.69 -14.71 -7.27
C ALA A 22 2.28 -14.93 -7.84
N ILE A 23 2.17 -15.34 -9.10
CA ILE A 23 0.88 -15.63 -9.76
C ILE A 23 0.20 -16.84 -9.12
N GLU A 24 0.94 -17.90 -8.83
CA GLU A 24 0.42 -19.10 -8.14
C GLU A 24 -0.13 -18.73 -6.75
N LEU A 25 0.59 -17.91 -6.00
CA LEU A 25 0.14 -17.44 -4.69
C LEU A 25 -1.19 -16.65 -4.80
N ILE A 26 -1.27 -15.74 -5.77
CA ILE A 26 -2.50 -14.96 -6.02
C ILE A 26 -3.67 -15.91 -6.34
N LYS A 27 -3.49 -16.86 -7.25
CA LYS A 27 -4.54 -17.82 -7.64
C LYS A 27 -4.95 -18.74 -6.48
N THR A 28 -3.99 -19.18 -5.67
CA THR A 28 -4.24 -20.08 -4.53
C THR A 28 -5.17 -19.45 -3.50
N PHE A 29 -5.08 -18.14 -3.27
CA PHE A 29 -5.90 -17.43 -2.30
C PHE A 29 -7.16 -16.79 -2.91
N GLU A 30 -7.41 -16.87 -4.22
CA GLU A 30 -8.60 -16.32 -4.84
C GLU A 30 -9.91 -16.85 -4.23
N PRO A 31 -10.08 -18.17 -3.96
CA PRO A 31 -11.30 -18.66 -3.34
C PRO A 31 -11.60 -18.00 -2.00
N VAL A 32 -10.57 -17.76 -1.20
CA VAL A 32 -10.69 -17.06 0.09
C VAL A 32 -11.09 -15.60 -0.13
N ALA A 33 -10.50 -14.92 -1.12
CA ALA A 33 -10.83 -13.55 -1.45
C ALA A 33 -12.29 -13.40 -1.89
N LEU A 34 -12.76 -14.28 -2.77
CA LEU A 34 -14.15 -14.32 -3.24
C LEU A 34 -15.14 -14.67 -2.13
N GLN A 35 -14.81 -15.61 -1.26
CA GLN A 35 -15.65 -15.96 -0.12
C GLN A 35 -15.82 -14.80 0.85
N ARG A 36 -14.74 -14.04 1.11
CA ARG A 36 -14.73 -12.95 2.07
C ARG A 36 -15.27 -11.64 1.52
N CYS A 37 -15.10 -11.40 0.24
CA CYS A 37 -15.53 -10.19 -0.44
C CYS A 37 -15.96 -10.51 -1.90
N PRO A 38 -17.15 -11.11 -2.12
CA PRO A 38 -17.57 -11.57 -3.46
C PRO A 38 -17.64 -10.46 -4.49
N GLU A 39 -17.98 -9.24 -4.06
CA GLU A 39 -18.13 -8.08 -4.94
C GLU A 39 -16.79 -7.60 -5.50
N HIS A 40 -15.75 -7.56 -4.66
CA HIS A 40 -14.45 -7.00 -4.99
C HIS A 40 -13.37 -8.05 -5.26
N GLY A 41 -13.54 -9.28 -4.75
CA GLY A 41 -12.46 -10.27 -4.72
C GLY A 41 -11.30 -9.80 -3.85
N TYR A 42 -10.12 -9.70 -4.42
CA TYR A 42 -8.99 -9.06 -3.74
C TYR A 42 -9.11 -7.54 -3.72
N VAL A 43 -8.56 -6.91 -2.68
CA VAL A 43 -8.40 -5.46 -2.60
C VAL A 43 -6.91 -5.12 -2.70
N VAL A 44 -6.50 -4.57 -3.82
CA VAL A 44 -5.10 -4.31 -4.16
C VAL A 44 -4.78 -2.84 -3.89
N GLY A 45 -3.91 -2.59 -2.90
CA GLY A 45 -3.46 -1.24 -2.57
C GLY A 45 -2.45 -0.70 -3.56
N TYR A 46 -2.76 0.43 -4.18
CA TYR A 46 -1.93 1.09 -5.17
C TYR A 46 -1.42 2.44 -4.69
N SER A 47 -0.09 2.60 -4.64
CA SER A 47 0.56 3.84 -4.20
C SER A 47 1.10 4.70 -5.34
N GLY A 48 1.06 4.22 -6.58
CA GLY A 48 1.73 4.85 -7.72
C GLY A 48 3.25 4.64 -7.73
N GLY A 49 3.76 3.71 -6.94
CA GLY A 49 5.18 3.36 -6.90
C GLY A 49 5.49 2.08 -7.67
N LYS A 50 6.76 1.89 -8.07
CA LYS A 50 7.26 0.76 -8.86
C LYS A 50 6.78 -0.61 -8.37
N ASP A 51 6.77 -0.83 -7.06
CA ASP A 51 6.35 -2.09 -6.46
C ASP A 51 4.85 -2.32 -6.61
N SER A 52 4.04 -1.26 -6.50
CA SER A 52 2.59 -1.35 -6.72
C SER A 52 2.24 -1.50 -8.20
N ASP A 53 3.05 -0.94 -9.13
CA ASP A 53 2.88 -1.17 -10.57
C ASP A 53 3.10 -2.64 -10.92
N CYS A 54 4.19 -3.26 -10.41
CA CYS A 54 4.45 -4.69 -10.56
C CYS A 54 3.31 -5.54 -9.98
N LEU A 55 2.82 -5.16 -8.81
CA LEU A 55 1.74 -5.90 -8.14
C LEU A 55 0.46 -5.92 -8.98
N VAL A 56 0.01 -4.76 -9.48
CA VAL A 56 -1.21 -4.69 -10.29
C VAL A 56 -1.05 -5.46 -11.60
N ASP A 57 0.11 -5.39 -12.28
CA ASP A 57 0.37 -6.18 -13.49
C ASP A 57 0.30 -7.70 -13.21
N LEU A 58 0.82 -8.17 -12.06
CA LEU A 58 0.69 -9.57 -11.65
C LEU A 58 -0.77 -9.99 -11.44
N PHE A 59 -1.59 -9.12 -10.82
CA PHE A 59 -3.02 -9.38 -10.65
C PHE A 59 -3.75 -9.43 -11.99
N ILE A 60 -3.46 -8.53 -12.92
CA ILE A 60 -4.00 -8.56 -14.29
C ILE A 60 -3.65 -9.89 -14.97
N ARG A 61 -2.41 -10.31 -14.90
CA ARG A 61 -1.91 -11.55 -15.52
C ARG A 61 -2.44 -12.82 -14.85
N SER A 62 -2.74 -12.75 -13.57
CA SER A 62 -3.31 -13.90 -12.86
C SER A 62 -4.75 -14.23 -13.28
N GLY A 63 -5.47 -13.22 -13.80
CA GLY A 63 -6.86 -13.35 -14.23
C GLY A 63 -7.88 -13.49 -13.09
N VAL A 64 -7.46 -13.28 -11.84
CA VAL A 64 -8.36 -13.33 -10.67
C VAL A 64 -9.21 -12.07 -10.54
N LYS A 65 -10.30 -12.14 -9.79
CA LYS A 65 -11.13 -10.97 -9.48
C LYS A 65 -10.44 -10.07 -8.44
N PHE A 66 -10.30 -8.79 -8.75
CA PHE A 66 -9.73 -7.81 -7.82
C PHE A 66 -10.22 -6.38 -8.07
N THR A 67 -10.11 -5.55 -7.05
CA THR A 67 -10.35 -4.10 -7.09
C THR A 67 -9.07 -3.37 -6.68
N VAL A 68 -8.67 -2.36 -7.44
CA VAL A 68 -7.51 -1.53 -7.10
C VAL A 68 -7.96 -0.33 -6.30
N ILE A 69 -7.34 -0.08 -5.14
CA ILE A 69 -7.65 1.08 -4.30
C ILE A 69 -6.44 2.01 -4.13
N HIS A 70 -6.68 3.30 -4.15
CA HIS A 70 -5.70 4.33 -3.79
C HIS A 70 -6.22 5.21 -2.67
N ASN A 71 -5.53 5.21 -1.53
CA ASN A 71 -5.83 6.11 -0.42
C ASN A 71 -5.12 7.44 -0.61
N HIS A 72 -5.84 8.48 -0.94
CA HIS A 72 -5.30 9.84 -1.11
C HIS A 72 -4.92 10.43 0.24
N THR A 73 -3.62 10.75 0.41
CA THR A 73 -3.09 11.22 1.71
C THR A 73 -3.17 12.74 1.90
N THR A 74 -3.56 13.48 0.87
CA THR A 74 -3.53 14.96 0.80
C THR A 74 -2.13 15.58 0.90
N LEU A 75 -1.09 14.76 1.06
CA LEU A 75 0.33 15.10 0.99
C LEU A 75 1.05 14.39 -0.17
N ASP A 76 0.29 13.80 -1.08
CA ASP A 76 0.86 13.14 -2.24
C ASP A 76 1.48 14.16 -3.19
N ILE A 77 2.60 13.78 -3.81
CA ILE A 77 3.22 14.58 -4.86
C ILE A 77 2.20 14.77 -6.01
N PRO A 78 1.97 16.00 -6.51
CA PRO A 78 0.96 16.26 -7.54
C PRO A 78 1.13 15.40 -8.79
N ASP A 79 2.36 15.11 -9.21
CA ASP A 79 2.65 14.22 -10.33
C ASP A 79 2.21 12.78 -10.03
N THR A 80 2.38 12.30 -8.80
CA THR A 80 1.85 10.98 -8.38
C THR A 80 0.34 10.94 -8.46
N VAL A 81 -0.37 11.98 -8.03
CA VAL A 81 -1.83 12.04 -8.14
C VAL A 81 -2.28 11.97 -9.60
N ARG A 82 -1.59 12.70 -10.51
CA ARG A 82 -1.87 12.64 -11.95
C ARG A 82 -1.60 11.26 -12.54
N TYR A 83 -0.47 10.65 -12.15
CA TYR A 83 -0.09 9.32 -12.58
C TYR A 83 -1.11 8.26 -12.13
N VAL A 84 -1.50 8.27 -10.86
CA VAL A 84 -2.53 7.34 -10.34
C VAL A 84 -3.84 7.47 -11.11
N ARG A 85 -4.31 8.71 -11.36
CA ARG A 85 -5.53 8.95 -12.14
C ARG A 85 -5.43 8.40 -13.56
N LYS A 86 -4.30 8.64 -14.23
CA LYS A 86 -4.03 8.10 -15.57
C LYS A 86 -4.13 6.57 -15.55
N ARG A 87 -3.38 5.90 -14.66
CA ARG A 87 -3.39 4.44 -14.53
C ARG A 87 -4.78 3.88 -14.25
N PHE A 88 -5.54 4.53 -13.38
CA PHE A 88 -6.91 4.11 -13.06
C PHE A 88 -7.85 4.24 -14.26
N THR A 89 -7.70 5.30 -15.06
CA THR A 89 -8.47 5.44 -16.32
C THR A 89 -8.13 4.32 -17.31
N GLU A 90 -6.84 4.00 -17.47
CA GLU A 90 -6.37 2.92 -18.34
C GLU A 90 -6.87 1.53 -17.89
N TRP A 91 -6.84 1.25 -16.60
CA TRP A 91 -7.32 -0.02 -16.03
C TRP A 91 -8.84 -0.13 -16.06
N ALA A 92 -9.55 0.95 -15.78
CA ALA A 92 -11.01 0.99 -15.90
C ALA A 92 -11.47 0.71 -17.34
N ALA A 93 -10.75 1.22 -18.34
CA ALA A 93 -11.01 0.90 -19.76
C ALA A 93 -10.79 -0.60 -20.09
N GLN A 94 -10.01 -1.32 -19.28
CA GLN A 94 -9.81 -2.77 -19.35
C GLN A 94 -10.82 -3.56 -18.50
N GLY A 95 -11.79 -2.89 -17.89
CA GLY A 95 -12.81 -3.52 -17.02
C GLY A 95 -12.35 -3.78 -15.58
N ILE A 96 -11.21 -3.23 -15.16
CA ILE A 96 -10.71 -3.38 -13.79
C ILE A 96 -11.37 -2.32 -12.91
N GLN A 97 -11.93 -2.73 -11.78
CA GLN A 97 -12.52 -1.82 -10.81
C GLN A 97 -11.40 -1.04 -10.09
N CYS A 98 -11.51 0.30 -10.10
CA CYS A 98 -10.52 1.20 -9.50
C CYS A 98 -11.22 2.25 -8.63
N GLU A 99 -10.73 2.46 -7.40
CA GLU A 99 -11.32 3.37 -6.44
C GLU A 99 -10.28 4.30 -5.81
N VAL A 100 -10.60 5.59 -5.76
CA VAL A 100 -9.79 6.59 -5.05
C VAL A 100 -10.52 6.97 -3.77
N HIS A 101 -9.96 6.61 -2.63
CA HIS A 101 -10.49 6.96 -1.33
C HIS A 101 -9.93 8.31 -0.87
N LYS A 102 -10.82 9.29 -0.72
CA LYS A 102 -10.49 10.60 -0.16
C LYS A 102 -10.79 10.57 1.34
N PRO A 103 -9.87 11.01 2.20
CA PRO A 103 -10.14 11.08 3.63
C PRO A 103 -11.20 12.15 3.93
N LYS A 104 -11.93 11.98 5.03
CA LYS A 104 -12.89 12.99 5.52
C LYS A 104 -12.20 14.27 5.95
N GLU A 105 -11.03 14.15 6.55
CA GLU A 105 -10.15 15.25 6.97
C GLU A 105 -8.84 15.18 6.21
N SER A 106 -8.36 16.33 5.74
CA SER A 106 -7.02 16.46 5.17
C SER A 106 -5.95 16.31 6.26
N PHE A 107 -4.71 16.03 5.86
CA PHE A 107 -3.56 16.02 6.77
C PHE A 107 -3.49 17.27 7.65
N TRP A 108 -3.77 18.44 7.07
CA TRP A 108 -3.74 19.73 7.76
C TRP A 108 -4.79 19.81 8.87
N GLN A 109 -6.03 19.40 8.58
CA GLN A 109 -7.13 19.36 9.54
C GLN A 109 -6.85 18.37 10.68
N ILE A 110 -6.32 17.19 10.36
CA ILE A 110 -5.93 16.20 11.37
C ILE A 110 -4.85 16.77 12.31
N CYS A 111 -3.83 17.45 11.78
CA CYS A 111 -2.77 18.06 12.60
C CYS A 111 -3.31 19.17 13.51
N ILE A 112 -4.23 20.01 13.01
CA ILE A 112 -4.89 21.05 13.82
C ILE A 112 -5.71 20.38 14.93
N ARG A 113 -6.58 19.44 14.60
CA ARG A 113 -7.41 18.69 15.57
C ARG A 113 -6.57 18.01 16.67
N LYS A 114 -5.40 17.46 16.28
CA LYS A 114 -4.48 16.82 17.22
C LYS A 114 -3.53 17.80 17.91
N LYS A 115 -3.54 19.07 17.53
CA LYS A 115 -2.63 20.13 18.01
C LYS A 115 -1.15 19.74 17.95
N MET A 116 -0.77 18.96 16.91
CA MET A 116 0.60 18.49 16.72
C MET A 116 0.89 18.03 15.30
N LEU A 117 2.18 18.06 14.91
CA LEU A 117 2.68 17.38 13.73
C LEU A 117 3.00 15.92 14.01
N PRO A 118 2.90 15.02 13.01
CA PRO A 118 3.36 13.65 13.16
C PRO A 118 4.89 13.58 13.23
N PHE A 119 5.41 12.61 13.96
CA PHE A 119 6.82 12.31 14.06
C PHE A 119 7.09 10.80 14.02
N ARG A 120 8.36 10.37 13.99
CA ARG A 120 8.74 8.96 13.71
C ARG A 120 8.04 7.93 14.60
N THR A 121 7.84 8.23 15.87
CA THR A 121 7.19 7.32 16.82
C THR A 121 5.67 7.49 16.89
N ARG A 122 5.11 8.57 16.39
CA ARG A 122 3.68 8.87 16.42
C ARG A 122 3.15 9.26 15.03
N ARG A 123 2.85 8.25 14.21
CA ARG A 123 2.49 8.37 12.80
C ARG A 123 0.99 8.31 12.57
N PHE A 124 0.22 9.11 13.30
CA PHE A 124 -1.24 9.14 13.15
C PHE A 124 -1.69 9.44 11.71
N CYS A 125 -0.91 10.19 10.93
CA CYS A 125 -1.20 10.46 9.53
C CYS A 125 -1.23 9.16 8.68
N CYS A 126 -0.34 8.19 8.94
CA CYS A 126 -0.39 6.91 8.24
C CYS A 126 -1.66 6.14 8.63
N GLU A 127 -1.99 6.13 9.91
CA GLU A 127 -3.13 5.41 10.46
C GLU A 127 -4.46 5.95 9.93
N GLU A 128 -4.61 7.28 9.85
CA GLU A 128 -5.86 7.93 9.43
C GLU A 128 -6.00 8.11 7.92
N LEU A 129 -4.89 8.26 7.18
CA LEU A 129 -4.93 8.56 5.76
C LEU A 129 -4.51 7.38 4.88
N LYS A 130 -3.42 6.68 5.23
CA LYS A 130 -2.79 5.70 4.35
C LYS A 130 -3.25 4.28 4.62
N GLU A 131 -3.54 3.94 5.89
CA GLU A 131 -3.90 2.60 6.32
C GLU A 131 -5.43 2.40 6.38
N TYR A 132 -6.19 3.29 5.74
CA TYR A 132 -7.64 3.15 5.62
C TYR A 132 -8.00 1.92 4.78
N GLN A 133 -8.91 1.10 5.31
CA GLN A 133 -9.37 -0.13 4.70
C GLN A 133 -10.90 -0.11 4.63
N PRO A 134 -11.46 0.16 3.43
CA PRO A 134 -12.91 0.26 3.26
C PRO A 134 -13.63 -1.07 3.45
N TYR A 135 -12.95 -2.18 3.20
CA TYR A 135 -13.52 -3.53 3.21
C TYR A 135 -12.91 -4.37 4.33
N PRO A 136 -13.47 -4.37 5.55
CA PRO A 136 -12.81 -4.91 6.75
C PRO A 136 -12.51 -6.42 6.69
N PHE A 137 -13.24 -7.16 5.88
CA PHE A 137 -13.09 -8.62 5.75
C PHE A 137 -12.36 -9.07 4.49
N ALA A 138 -12.08 -8.17 3.56
CA ALA A 138 -11.43 -8.50 2.30
C ALA A 138 -10.02 -9.08 2.49
N VAL A 139 -9.56 -9.79 1.48
CA VAL A 139 -8.15 -10.14 1.34
C VAL A 139 -7.44 -8.98 0.66
N TYR A 140 -6.55 -8.34 1.39
CA TYR A 140 -5.74 -7.24 0.87
C TYR A 140 -4.46 -7.73 0.24
N SER A 141 -3.95 -6.98 -0.74
CA SER A 141 -2.62 -7.18 -1.30
C SER A 141 -1.88 -5.86 -1.42
N PHE A 142 -0.62 -5.85 -1.00
CA PHE A 142 0.21 -4.65 -1.03
C PHE A 142 1.56 -4.94 -1.67
N GLY A 143 2.09 -3.94 -2.41
CA GLY A 143 3.42 -3.97 -2.99
C GLY A 143 4.53 -3.82 -1.95
N VAL A 144 4.55 -4.67 -0.93
CA VAL A 144 5.53 -4.62 0.16
C VAL A 144 6.62 -5.66 -0.11
N ARG A 145 7.90 -5.23 -0.06
CA ARG A 145 9.05 -6.12 -0.21
C ARG A 145 9.92 -6.13 1.06
N ARG A 146 10.46 -7.29 1.40
CA ARG A 146 11.41 -7.45 2.51
C ARG A 146 12.70 -6.66 2.27
N ALA A 147 13.13 -6.56 1.03
CA ALA A 147 14.34 -5.83 0.61
C ALA A 147 14.29 -4.31 0.86
N GLU A 148 13.12 -3.73 1.18
CA GLU A 148 12.99 -2.28 1.37
C GLU A 148 13.56 -1.77 2.71
N SER A 149 13.61 -2.60 3.73
CA SER A 149 14.22 -2.25 5.02
C SER A 149 14.41 -3.47 5.94
N ASN A 150 15.36 -3.39 6.86
CA ASN A 150 15.57 -4.43 7.89
C ASN A 150 14.31 -4.72 8.71
N GLY A 151 13.53 -3.69 9.05
CA GLY A 151 12.28 -3.88 9.78
C GLY A 151 11.21 -4.60 8.97
N ARG A 152 11.20 -4.47 7.62
CA ARG A 152 10.31 -5.24 6.74
C ARG A 152 10.83 -6.65 6.55
N ALA A 153 12.14 -6.84 6.41
CA ALA A 153 12.77 -8.16 6.32
C ALA A 153 12.37 -9.09 7.46
N GLN A 154 12.26 -8.54 8.67
CA GLN A 154 11.90 -9.31 9.86
C GLN A 154 10.39 -9.55 10.03
N ARG A 155 9.55 -8.62 9.56
CA ARG A 155 8.11 -8.61 9.91
C ARG A 155 7.17 -8.89 8.75
N ARG A 156 7.65 -8.95 7.50
CA ARG A 156 6.83 -9.14 6.32
C ARG A 156 6.98 -10.54 5.74
N ASN A 157 5.83 -11.16 5.50
CA ASN A 157 5.72 -12.48 4.86
C ASN A 157 4.78 -12.40 3.66
N ASN A 158 4.79 -13.45 2.85
CA ASN A 158 3.91 -13.59 1.70
C ASN A 158 2.42 -13.63 2.13
N ILE A 159 2.14 -14.16 3.32
CA ILE A 159 0.79 -14.22 3.90
C ILE A 159 0.86 -13.68 5.32
N GLU A 160 -0.01 -12.74 5.62
CA GLU A 160 -0.13 -12.12 6.95
C GLU A 160 -1.59 -12.05 7.38
N THR A 161 -1.84 -12.20 8.68
CA THR A 161 -3.12 -11.87 9.30
C THR A 161 -2.96 -10.61 10.14
N ARG A 162 -3.91 -9.67 10.04
CA ARG A 162 -3.88 -8.42 10.79
C ARG A 162 -5.19 -8.18 11.53
N ASN A 163 -5.11 -7.63 12.73
CA ASN A 163 -6.30 -7.29 13.51
C ASN A 163 -6.99 -6.05 12.93
N THR A 164 -8.32 -6.10 12.82
CA THR A 164 -9.17 -4.96 12.48
C THR A 164 -9.40 -4.13 13.75
N LYS A 165 -8.47 -3.26 14.11
CA LYS A 165 -8.54 -2.45 15.33
C LYS A 165 -9.75 -1.51 15.41
N LYS A 166 -10.44 -1.26 14.31
CA LYS A 166 -11.51 -0.24 14.20
C LYS A 166 -12.95 -0.80 14.13
N TYR A 167 -13.15 -2.12 14.20
CA TYR A 167 -14.45 -2.73 13.95
C TYR A 167 -14.89 -3.68 15.07
N ASN A 168 -14.78 -3.24 16.33
CA ASN A 168 -15.31 -4.01 17.46
C ASN A 168 -16.85 -4.14 17.45
N ASP A 169 -17.55 -3.35 16.60
CA ASP A 169 -19.01 -3.28 16.56
C ASP A 169 -19.64 -3.94 15.33
N VAL A 170 -18.85 -4.59 14.47
CA VAL A 170 -19.43 -5.28 13.29
C VAL A 170 -20.00 -6.61 13.73
N GLN A 171 -21.33 -6.73 13.68
CA GLN A 171 -22.03 -7.99 13.87
C GLN A 171 -21.43 -9.06 12.96
N LEU A 172 -21.00 -10.16 13.59
CA LEU A 172 -20.51 -11.34 12.91
C LEU A 172 -21.57 -11.83 11.90
N PHE A 173 -21.22 -11.94 10.65
CA PHE A 173 -22.01 -12.68 9.70
C PHE A 173 -22.16 -14.10 10.24
N HIS A 174 -23.39 -14.56 10.48
CA HIS A 174 -23.67 -15.93 10.84
C HIS A 174 -23.30 -16.79 9.63
N PHE A 175 -22.16 -17.47 9.71
CA PHE A 175 -21.91 -18.64 8.89
C PHE A 175 -23.01 -19.66 9.20
N ASP A 176 -23.50 -20.32 8.17
CA ASP A 176 -24.52 -21.34 8.28
C ASP A 176 -24.17 -22.32 9.43
N LYS A 177 -25.09 -22.50 10.37
CA LYS A 177 -24.91 -23.30 11.58
C LYS A 177 -24.61 -24.79 11.33
N SER A 178 -24.56 -25.22 10.07
CA SER A 178 -24.32 -26.61 9.66
C SER A 178 -22.83 -26.98 9.55
N ALA A 179 -21.91 -26.02 9.60
CA ALA A 179 -20.48 -26.30 9.64
C ALA A 179 -20.01 -26.21 11.11
N GLU A 180 -19.44 -27.27 11.65
CA GLU A 180 -18.72 -27.24 12.92
C GLU A 180 -17.60 -26.21 12.85
N VAL A 181 -17.85 -25.01 13.35
CA VAL A 181 -16.86 -23.94 13.43
C VAL A 181 -15.81 -24.37 14.45
N ARG A 182 -14.65 -24.80 13.97
CA ARG A 182 -13.52 -25.12 14.86
C ARG A 182 -13.10 -23.84 15.57
N SER A 183 -12.68 -23.96 16.82
CA SER A 183 -12.25 -22.82 17.67
C SER A 183 -11.19 -21.91 17.04
N THR A 184 -10.44 -22.44 16.08
CA THR A 184 -9.49 -21.70 15.24
C THR A 184 -10.16 -20.68 14.31
N ASP A 185 -11.39 -20.92 13.85
CA ASP A 185 -12.10 -20.03 12.91
C ASP A 185 -12.60 -18.77 13.64
N MET A 186 -12.95 -18.87 14.92
CA MET A 186 -13.33 -17.72 15.73
C MET A 186 -12.19 -16.71 15.95
N CYS A 187 -10.93 -17.16 15.96
CA CYS A 187 -9.77 -16.27 16.06
C CYS A 187 -9.53 -15.44 14.80
N TYR A 188 -10.10 -15.83 13.64
CA TYR A 188 -9.90 -15.14 12.36
C TYR A 188 -11.03 -14.18 12.00
N THR A 189 -12.14 -14.18 12.71
CA THR A 189 -13.33 -13.35 12.39
C THR A 189 -13.06 -11.86 12.51
N ASN A 190 -12.15 -11.44 13.38
CA ASN A 190 -11.74 -10.03 13.56
C ASN A 190 -10.42 -9.70 12.86
N ARG A 191 -9.99 -10.52 11.91
CA ARG A 191 -8.73 -10.32 11.17
C ARG A 191 -9.00 -10.27 9.68
N TYR A 192 -8.26 -9.40 9.01
CA TYR A 192 -8.17 -9.42 7.55
C TYR A 192 -6.88 -10.11 7.11
N PHE A 193 -6.94 -10.75 5.97
CA PHE A 193 -5.77 -11.38 5.36
C PHE A 193 -5.04 -10.40 4.47
N VAL A 194 -3.72 -10.51 4.47
CA VAL A 194 -2.86 -9.78 3.53
C VAL A 194 -2.02 -10.80 2.78
N VAL A 195 -2.11 -10.77 1.47
CA VAL A 195 -1.28 -11.55 0.56
C VAL A 195 -0.32 -10.61 -0.12
N ASN A 196 0.98 -10.83 0.07
CA ASN A 196 2.07 -10.01 -0.47
C ASN A 196 2.86 -10.82 -1.50
N PRO A 197 2.44 -10.90 -2.77
CA PRO A 197 3.04 -11.80 -3.76
C PRO A 197 4.51 -11.49 -4.05
N ILE A 198 4.89 -10.23 -3.94
CA ILE A 198 6.25 -9.74 -4.22
C ILE A 198 7.10 -9.56 -2.96
N ALA A 199 6.66 -10.10 -1.80
CA ALA A 199 7.36 -9.89 -0.53
C ALA A 199 8.84 -10.32 -0.57
N GLN A 200 9.14 -11.38 -1.30
CA GLN A 200 10.50 -11.93 -1.43
C GLN A 200 11.32 -11.32 -2.57
N TRP A 201 10.72 -10.46 -3.41
CA TRP A 201 11.42 -9.90 -4.56
C TRP A 201 12.55 -8.98 -4.14
N SER A 202 13.72 -9.21 -4.72
CA SER A 202 14.84 -8.28 -4.65
C SER A 202 14.57 -7.03 -5.51
N THR A 203 15.36 -5.99 -5.31
CA THR A 203 15.27 -4.80 -6.19
C THR A 203 15.63 -5.16 -7.63
N ALA A 204 16.61 -6.03 -7.83
CA ALA A 204 17.01 -6.48 -9.17
C ALA A 204 15.89 -7.25 -9.89
N VAL A 205 15.19 -8.16 -9.18
CA VAL A 205 14.04 -8.90 -9.76
C VAL A 205 12.93 -7.93 -10.15
N ARG A 206 12.56 -6.99 -9.27
CA ARG A 206 11.56 -5.96 -9.58
C ARG A 206 11.92 -5.14 -10.82
N ASP A 207 13.17 -4.66 -10.92
CA ASP A 207 13.60 -3.79 -12.01
C ASP A 207 13.68 -4.58 -13.34
N LYS A 208 14.15 -5.85 -13.31
CA LYS A 208 14.06 -6.77 -14.44
C LYS A 208 12.61 -7.01 -14.88
N TYR A 209 11.67 -7.17 -13.92
CA TYR A 209 10.25 -7.33 -14.22
C TYR A 209 9.67 -6.11 -14.94
N ILE A 210 9.92 -4.91 -14.41
CA ILE A 210 9.49 -3.65 -15.04
C ILE A 210 9.98 -3.55 -16.48
N ALA A 211 11.27 -3.84 -16.71
CA ALA A 211 11.88 -3.80 -18.04
C ALA A 211 11.26 -4.87 -18.97
N LYS A 212 11.15 -6.14 -18.53
CA LYS A 212 10.55 -7.24 -19.31
C LYS A 212 9.11 -6.95 -19.71
N ARG A 213 8.34 -6.36 -18.80
CA ARG A 213 6.92 -6.05 -19.00
C ARG A 213 6.68 -4.67 -19.63
N ASN A 214 7.74 -3.90 -19.85
CA ASN A 214 7.67 -2.51 -20.32
C ASN A 214 6.64 -1.69 -19.52
N LEU A 215 6.66 -1.83 -18.19
CA LEU A 215 5.71 -1.12 -17.33
C LEU A 215 6.05 0.36 -17.30
N GLU A 216 5.02 1.18 -17.48
CA GLU A 216 5.17 2.61 -17.23
C GLU A 216 5.49 2.85 -15.75
N VAL A 217 6.44 3.74 -15.49
CA VAL A 217 6.90 4.10 -14.15
C VAL A 217 6.51 5.54 -13.85
N ASN A 218 6.12 5.80 -12.61
CA ASN A 218 5.75 7.14 -12.15
C ASN A 218 6.85 8.16 -12.50
N PRO A 219 6.53 9.26 -13.19
CA PRO A 219 7.51 10.25 -13.65
C PRO A 219 8.29 10.95 -12.52
N ILE A 220 7.87 10.84 -11.27
CA ILE A 220 8.57 11.43 -10.12
C ILE A 220 10.00 10.90 -9.96
N TYR A 221 10.24 9.65 -10.36
CA TYR A 221 11.56 9.03 -10.26
C TYR A 221 12.58 9.72 -11.17
N GLU A 222 12.19 10.01 -12.40
CA GLU A 222 13.04 10.70 -13.37
C GLU A 222 13.05 12.23 -13.12
N LYS A 223 11.86 12.83 -13.03
CA LYS A 223 11.68 14.28 -12.93
C LYS A 223 12.33 14.88 -11.68
N TYR A 224 12.21 14.19 -10.55
CA TYR A 224 12.70 14.69 -9.26
C TYR A 224 13.87 13.85 -8.72
N GLY A 225 14.25 12.76 -9.40
CA GLY A 225 15.28 11.84 -8.94
C GLY A 225 14.98 11.23 -7.57
N LEU A 226 13.71 10.99 -7.26
CA LEU A 226 13.29 10.38 -6.00
C LEU A 226 13.49 8.86 -6.05
N ASP A 227 13.90 8.27 -4.93
CA ASP A 227 14.09 6.82 -4.84
C ASP A 227 12.80 6.07 -4.53
N ARG A 228 11.79 6.77 -4.00
CA ARG A 228 10.51 6.18 -3.60
C ARG A 228 9.33 7.12 -3.81
N CYS A 229 8.16 6.53 -4.05
CA CYS A 229 6.89 7.22 -4.00
C CYS A 229 6.41 7.33 -2.55
N GLY A 230 6.06 8.53 -2.10
CA GLY A 230 5.61 8.77 -0.72
C GLY A 230 5.01 10.15 -0.52
N CYS A 231 4.58 10.42 0.73
CA CYS A 231 4.07 11.73 1.12
C CYS A 231 5.22 12.75 1.18
N ILE A 232 4.96 13.99 0.76
CA ILE A 232 5.90 15.11 0.87
C ILE A 232 6.17 15.39 2.35
N MET A 233 7.45 15.67 2.68
CA MET A 233 7.91 15.99 4.04
C MET A 233 7.57 14.89 5.08
N CYS A 234 7.53 13.64 4.64
CA CYS A 234 7.24 12.51 5.52
C CYS A 234 8.24 12.44 6.70
N PRO A 235 7.79 12.31 7.96
CA PRO A 235 8.70 12.21 9.11
C PRO A 235 9.57 10.94 9.08
N MET A 236 9.21 9.94 8.25
CA MET A 236 10.02 8.74 8.04
C MET A 236 11.14 8.92 7.02
N ALA A 237 11.09 9.99 6.21
CA ALA A 237 12.18 10.35 5.31
C ALA A 237 13.41 10.82 6.08
N SER A 238 14.59 10.68 5.49
CA SER A 238 15.83 11.24 6.06
C SER A 238 15.79 12.78 6.02
N ASP A 239 16.59 13.43 6.85
CA ASP A 239 16.68 14.89 6.85
C ASP A 239 17.16 15.41 5.51
N LYS A 240 18.07 14.68 4.84
CA LYS A 240 18.54 15.00 3.50
C LYS A 240 17.41 14.98 2.48
N GLU A 241 16.58 13.93 2.50
CA GLU A 241 15.42 13.81 1.60
C GLU A 241 14.40 14.91 1.87
N ARG A 242 14.08 15.20 3.14
CA ARG A 242 13.14 16.28 3.49
C ARG A 242 13.62 17.65 3.06
N ARG A 243 14.92 17.96 3.19
CA ARG A 243 15.49 19.22 2.70
C ARG A 243 15.34 19.33 1.18
N ARG A 244 15.65 18.27 0.45
CA ARG A 244 15.48 18.20 -1.01
C ARG A 244 14.02 18.37 -1.42
N GLU A 245 13.08 17.70 -0.72
CA GLU A 245 11.65 17.87 -0.96
C GLU A 245 11.18 19.30 -0.66
N ALA A 246 11.73 19.95 0.36
CA ALA A 246 11.42 21.35 0.68
C ALA A 246 11.85 22.32 -0.43
N GLU A 247 12.98 22.08 -1.06
CA GLU A 247 13.46 22.86 -2.22
C GLU A 247 12.56 22.63 -3.45
N MET A 248 12.16 21.38 -3.71
CA MET A 248 11.32 21.02 -4.85
C MET A 248 9.86 21.47 -4.70
N PHE A 249 9.36 21.52 -3.47
CA PHE A 249 7.95 21.81 -3.17
C PHE A 249 7.77 23.00 -2.19
N PRO A 250 8.23 24.23 -2.53
CA PRO A 250 8.22 25.38 -1.60
C PRO A 250 6.81 25.77 -1.15
N GLY A 251 5.78 25.48 -1.94
CA GLY A 251 4.37 25.69 -1.55
C GLY A 251 3.97 24.88 -0.32
N TYR A 252 4.41 23.63 -0.25
CA TYR A 252 4.15 22.79 0.94
C TYR A 252 4.89 23.31 2.17
N VAL A 253 6.12 23.80 2.01
CA VAL A 253 6.87 24.40 3.12
C VAL A 253 6.14 25.61 3.72
N LYS A 254 5.57 26.47 2.87
CA LYS A 254 4.72 27.59 3.33
C LYS A 254 3.52 27.11 4.13
N THR A 255 2.84 26.08 3.65
CA THR A 255 1.69 25.50 4.35
C THR A 255 2.08 24.82 5.66
N PHE A 256 3.23 24.13 5.72
CA PHE A 256 3.73 23.55 6.97
C PHE A 256 4.07 24.64 8.01
N ARG A 257 4.68 25.76 7.60
CA ARG A 257 4.96 26.91 8.48
C ARG A 257 3.64 27.48 9.04
N TRP A 258 2.69 27.78 8.14
CA TRP A 258 1.36 28.23 8.55
C TRP A 258 0.70 27.26 9.55
N LEU A 259 0.81 25.95 9.32
CA LEU A 259 0.26 24.93 10.21
C LEU A 259 0.93 24.97 11.60
N CYS A 260 2.25 25.12 11.66
CA CYS A 260 2.98 25.28 12.93
C CYS A 260 2.48 26.50 13.71
N ASP A 261 2.36 27.66 13.05
CA ASP A 261 1.86 28.89 13.67
C ASP A 261 0.41 28.73 14.16
N LYS A 262 -0.43 28.05 13.38
CA LYS A 262 -1.83 27.76 13.74
C LYS A 262 -1.90 26.87 14.98
N ILE A 263 -1.12 25.79 15.02
CA ILE A 263 -1.07 24.86 16.16
C ILE A 263 -0.53 25.56 17.42
N ALA A 264 0.49 26.43 17.29
CA ALA A 264 1.02 27.18 18.40
C ALA A 264 -0.03 28.08 19.04
N LYS A 265 -0.72 28.89 18.24
CA LYS A 265 -1.82 29.74 18.71
C LYS A 265 -2.92 28.97 19.43
N GLU A 266 -3.36 27.83 18.87
CA GLU A 266 -4.40 27.00 19.50
C GLU A 266 -3.95 26.29 20.80
N ARG A 267 -2.65 26.25 21.06
CA ARG A 267 -2.12 25.76 22.37
C ARG A 267 -2.09 26.88 23.40
N ASP A 268 -1.68 28.09 22.98
CA ASP A 268 -1.62 29.25 23.86
C ASP A 268 -3.01 29.71 24.32
N ASP A 269 -4.05 29.51 23.50
CA ASP A 269 -5.46 29.84 23.83
C ASP A 269 -6.08 28.91 24.92
N VAL A 270 -5.34 27.90 25.41
CA VAL A 270 -5.82 26.90 26.38
C VAL A 270 -5.18 27.08 27.76
N GLU A 271 -4.17 27.95 27.90
CA GLU A 271 -3.58 28.40 29.18
C GLU A 271 -4.32 29.63 29.72
#